data_d2fadcd8f57c51fbe91e1ffc60b1f414
#
_entry.id   d2fadcd8f57c51fbe91e1ffc60b1f414
#
_cell.length_a   1.000
_cell.length_b   1.000
_cell.length_c   1.000
_cell.angle_alpha   90.00
_cell.angle_beta   90.00
_cell.angle_gamma   90.00
#
_symmetry.space_group_name_H-M   'P 1'
#
loop_
_entity.id
_entity.type
_entity.pdbx_description
1 polymer ?
#
loop_
_entity_poly.entity_id
_entity_poly.type
_entity_poly.pdbx_seq_one_letter_code
_entity_poly.pdbx_strand_id
1 'polypeptide(L)'
;MTLITSTPITSPEQWRSLRAGNVGCSEVAALFGIHEFITGFALAARKLGRLSDQVDDAVLRRGRMLEPVAKQLIAEQNPTWQLIEPTAYYCDTAIRFGCTPDLFVRNVRGVGVVQIKTVHPSTFARKWHAADGAIEPPLWIAIQAMCEQHLTGVDFALVAALVIDYGLTLELVDVPYVPKLIESARDRVVSFWELVDAGKLPPPDYGADKKHLAAVYAQDDGTELDLTGDNAFPE
;
A
#
# COMPACT_ATOMS: atom_id res chain seq x y z
N MET A 1 21.18 7.91 -7.56
CA MET A 1 21.54 7.97 -6.12
C MET A 1 20.23 8.09 -5.36
N THR A 2 19.92 7.18 -4.44
CA THR A 2 18.67 7.21 -3.65
C THR A 2 18.80 8.30 -2.59
N LEU A 3 17.87 9.26 -2.55
CA LEU A 3 17.84 10.33 -1.56
C LEU A 3 16.66 10.11 -0.62
N ILE A 4 16.86 9.26 0.36
CA ILE A 4 15.83 9.01 1.39
C ILE A 4 15.91 10.09 2.45
N THR A 5 14.78 10.75 2.67
CA THR A 5 14.59 11.76 3.72
C THR A 5 13.61 11.25 4.76
N SER A 6 13.75 11.74 5.99
CA SER A 6 12.82 11.50 7.09
C SER A 6 12.26 12.84 7.54
N THR A 7 10.95 13.04 7.38
CA THR A 7 10.26 14.28 7.74
C THR A 7 9.36 14.03 8.94
N PRO A 8 9.58 14.69 10.10
CA PRO A 8 8.71 14.57 11.25
C PRO A 8 7.26 14.93 10.91
N ILE A 9 6.31 14.12 11.37
CA ILE A 9 4.87 14.37 11.19
C ILE A 9 4.40 15.22 12.36
N THR A 10 3.95 16.44 12.09
CA THR A 10 3.50 17.40 13.11
C THR A 10 1.99 17.59 13.10
N SER A 11 1.32 17.22 12.03
CA SER A 11 -0.15 17.29 11.94
C SER A 11 -0.72 16.28 10.92
N PRO A 12 -2.00 15.92 11.06
CA PRO A 12 -2.70 15.09 10.07
C PRO A 12 -2.75 15.74 8.67
N GLU A 13 -2.81 17.06 8.58
CA GLU A 13 -2.84 17.80 7.32
C GLU A 13 -1.50 17.69 6.59
N GLN A 14 -0.39 17.87 7.31
CA GLN A 14 0.96 17.68 6.76
C GLN A 14 1.13 16.25 6.25
N TRP A 15 0.71 15.27 7.04
CA TRP A 15 0.78 13.85 6.64
C TRP A 15 -0.01 13.58 5.35
N ARG A 16 -1.25 14.12 5.23
CA ARG A 16 -2.04 13.97 4.00
C ARG A 16 -1.36 14.63 2.80
N SER A 17 -0.78 15.82 2.97
CA SER A 17 -0.05 16.53 1.92
C SER A 17 1.16 15.73 1.43
N LEU A 18 1.96 15.17 2.35
CA LEU A 18 3.09 14.32 2.01
C LEU A 18 2.63 13.07 1.22
N ARG A 19 1.57 12.43 1.63
CA ARG A 19 1.00 11.27 0.93
C ARG A 19 0.44 11.62 -0.45
N ALA A 20 -0.22 12.76 -0.58
CA ALA A 20 -0.79 13.18 -1.86
C ALA A 20 0.28 13.37 -2.93
N GLY A 21 1.45 13.93 -2.55
CA GLY A 21 2.57 14.18 -3.45
C GLY A 21 3.45 12.96 -3.76
N ASN A 22 3.20 11.81 -3.12
CA ASN A 22 4.04 10.62 -3.26
C ASN A 22 3.20 9.37 -3.56
N VAL A 23 3.78 8.37 -4.22
CA VAL A 23 3.23 7.00 -4.19
C VAL A 23 3.56 6.41 -2.83
N GLY A 24 2.57 5.93 -2.10
CA GLY A 24 2.76 5.26 -0.82
C GLY A 24 3.20 3.81 -0.97
N CYS A 25 3.99 3.27 -0.01
CA CYS A 25 4.27 1.83 0.02
C CYS A 25 2.98 0.99 0.04
N SER A 26 1.92 1.49 0.67
CA SER A 26 0.59 0.86 0.64
C SER A 26 -0.11 0.89 -0.72
N GLU A 27 0.37 1.71 -1.66
CA GLU A 27 -0.22 1.89 -3.00
C GLU A 27 0.61 1.21 -4.10
N VAL A 28 1.90 0.94 -3.85
CA VAL A 28 2.84 0.48 -4.89
C VAL A 28 2.42 -0.81 -5.57
N ALA A 29 1.76 -1.72 -4.87
CA ALA A 29 1.26 -2.97 -5.42
C ALA A 29 0.19 -2.75 -6.53
N ALA A 30 -0.47 -1.58 -6.56
CA ALA A 30 -1.38 -1.21 -7.65
C ALA A 30 -0.63 -1.03 -8.99
N LEU A 31 0.63 -0.62 -8.94
CA LEU A 31 1.49 -0.47 -10.12
C LEU A 31 1.94 -1.81 -10.71
N PHE A 32 1.81 -2.89 -9.93
CA PHE A 32 2.01 -4.27 -10.38
C PHE A 32 0.70 -4.94 -10.84
N GLY A 33 -0.45 -4.27 -10.69
CA GLY A 33 -1.76 -4.83 -10.98
C GLY A 33 -2.22 -5.91 -10.00
N ILE A 34 -1.65 -5.98 -8.81
CA ILE A 34 -1.92 -7.04 -7.80
C ILE A 34 -2.52 -6.51 -6.49
N HIS A 35 -2.74 -5.21 -6.39
CA HIS A 35 -3.38 -4.65 -5.19
C HIS A 35 -4.87 -4.99 -5.17
N GLU A 36 -5.37 -5.50 -4.03
CA GLU A 36 -6.75 -6.01 -3.93
C GLU A 36 -7.83 -4.90 -4.08
N PHE A 37 -7.50 -3.65 -3.74
CA PHE A 37 -8.50 -2.57 -3.60
C PHE A 37 -8.24 -1.35 -4.50
N ILE A 38 -7.07 -1.24 -5.11
CA ILE A 38 -6.65 -0.09 -5.89
C ILE A 38 -6.00 -0.57 -7.19
N THR A 39 -6.42 0.01 -8.31
CA THR A 39 -5.75 -0.18 -9.60
C THR A 39 -4.75 0.96 -9.87
N GLY A 40 -3.82 0.74 -10.79
CA GLY A 40 -2.93 1.81 -11.25
C GLY A 40 -3.70 2.98 -11.87
N PHE A 41 -4.81 2.69 -12.58
CA PHE A 41 -5.71 3.71 -13.13
C PHE A 41 -6.36 4.57 -12.04
N ALA A 42 -6.97 3.94 -11.04
CA ALA A 42 -7.61 4.65 -9.93
C ALA A 42 -6.60 5.48 -9.13
N LEU A 43 -5.39 4.96 -8.91
CA LEU A 43 -4.31 5.68 -8.24
C LEU A 43 -3.90 6.93 -9.05
N ALA A 44 -3.65 6.79 -10.36
CA ALA A 44 -3.28 7.90 -11.23
C ALA A 44 -4.40 8.97 -11.29
N ALA A 45 -5.65 8.56 -11.41
CA ALA A 45 -6.79 9.46 -11.41
C ALA A 45 -6.92 10.27 -10.10
N ARG A 46 -6.61 9.65 -8.94
CA ARG A 46 -6.54 10.37 -7.66
C ARG A 46 -5.37 11.36 -7.62
N LYS A 47 -4.18 10.95 -8.03
CA LYS A 47 -3.00 11.84 -8.07
C LYS A 47 -3.20 13.03 -9.01
N LEU A 48 -4.00 12.86 -10.07
CA LEU A 48 -4.42 13.95 -10.98
C LEU A 48 -5.61 14.78 -10.47
N GLY A 49 -6.19 14.45 -9.30
CA GLY A 49 -7.37 15.12 -8.78
C GLY A 49 -8.66 14.83 -9.57
N ARG A 50 -8.67 13.80 -10.45
CA ARG A 50 -9.85 13.39 -11.22
C ARG A 50 -10.78 12.44 -10.46
N LEU A 51 -10.30 11.85 -9.38
CA LEU A 51 -11.07 11.08 -8.42
C LEU A 51 -10.82 11.64 -7.02
N SER A 52 -11.86 11.68 -6.20
CA SER A 52 -11.72 12.01 -4.78
C SER A 52 -10.88 10.95 -4.06
N ASP A 53 -10.24 11.36 -2.98
CA ASP A 53 -9.58 10.43 -2.08
C ASP A 53 -10.56 9.37 -1.57
N GLN A 54 -10.01 8.22 -1.22
CA GLN A 54 -10.81 7.13 -0.65
C GLN A 54 -11.52 7.65 0.61
N VAL A 55 -12.85 7.55 0.60
CA VAL A 55 -13.66 7.89 1.77
C VAL A 55 -13.27 6.97 2.91
N ASP A 56 -13.17 7.52 4.11
CA ASP A 56 -12.94 6.75 5.34
C ASP A 56 -14.14 5.84 5.61
N ASP A 57 -14.03 4.60 5.17
CA ASP A 57 -15.05 3.59 5.36
C ASP A 57 -14.90 2.85 6.71
N ALA A 58 -15.90 2.05 7.06
CA ALA A 58 -15.93 1.29 8.30
C ALA A 58 -14.73 0.33 8.42
N VAL A 59 -14.16 -0.16 7.31
CA VAL A 59 -13.02 -1.08 7.29
C VAL A 59 -11.73 -0.35 7.68
N LEU A 60 -11.48 0.81 7.08
CA LEU A 60 -10.32 1.64 7.41
C LEU A 60 -10.39 2.13 8.87
N ARG A 61 -11.58 2.57 9.30
CA ARG A 61 -11.82 2.97 10.69
C ARG A 61 -11.53 1.83 11.66
N ARG A 62 -12.04 0.60 11.37
CA ARG A 62 -11.76 -0.59 12.18
C ARG A 62 -10.25 -0.84 12.27
N GLY A 63 -9.52 -0.77 11.16
CA GLY A 63 -8.07 -0.94 11.13
C GLY A 63 -7.37 0.00 12.13
N ARG A 64 -7.65 1.30 12.03
CA ARG A 64 -7.06 2.30 12.95
C ARG A 64 -7.43 2.09 14.41
N MET A 65 -8.67 1.69 14.70
CA MET A 65 -9.09 1.42 16.09
C MET A 65 -8.42 0.20 16.69
N LEU A 66 -8.06 -0.79 15.89
CA LEU A 66 -7.47 -2.05 16.33
C LEU A 66 -5.94 -2.10 16.22
N GLU A 67 -5.33 -1.12 15.58
CA GLU A 67 -3.86 -1.02 15.52
C GLU A 67 -3.20 -0.97 16.91
N PRO A 68 -3.68 -0.17 17.90
CA PRO A 68 -3.15 -0.21 19.27
C PRO A 68 -3.30 -1.59 19.93
N VAL A 69 -4.38 -2.29 19.66
CA VAL A 69 -4.61 -3.66 20.19
C VAL A 69 -3.60 -4.63 19.59
N ALA A 70 -3.32 -4.55 18.29
CA ALA A 70 -2.28 -5.38 17.67
C ALA A 70 -0.90 -5.08 18.27
N LYS A 71 -0.55 -3.81 18.50
CA LYS A 71 0.70 -3.41 19.15
C LYS A 71 0.83 -3.98 20.58
N GLN A 72 -0.27 -3.98 21.35
CA GLN A 72 -0.30 -4.59 22.67
C GLN A 72 -0.05 -6.11 22.59
N LEU A 73 -0.70 -6.82 21.68
CA LEU A 73 -0.50 -8.25 21.50
C LEU A 73 0.92 -8.58 21.02
N ILE A 74 1.53 -7.74 20.17
CA ILE A 74 2.94 -7.88 19.78
C ILE A 74 3.83 -7.82 21.03
N ALA A 75 3.59 -6.85 21.92
CA ALA A 75 4.35 -6.70 23.15
C ALA A 75 4.17 -7.89 24.12
N GLU A 76 2.94 -8.39 24.27
CA GLU A 76 2.63 -9.54 25.12
C GLU A 76 3.31 -10.83 24.61
N GLN A 77 3.28 -11.07 23.30
CA GLN A 77 3.93 -12.25 22.69
C GLN A 77 5.45 -12.14 22.67
N ASN A 78 6.00 -10.92 22.69
CA ASN A 78 7.43 -10.65 22.55
C ASN A 78 7.93 -9.70 23.67
N PRO A 79 7.94 -10.11 24.93
CA PRO A 79 8.21 -9.23 26.07
C PRO A 79 9.64 -8.65 26.10
N THR A 80 10.54 -9.21 25.30
CA THR A 80 11.93 -8.71 25.18
C THR A 80 12.10 -7.70 24.04
N TRP A 81 11.07 -7.44 23.24
CA TRP A 81 11.14 -6.49 22.15
C TRP A 81 10.86 -5.08 22.65
N GLN A 82 11.60 -4.11 22.11
CA GLN A 82 11.28 -2.70 22.26
C GLN A 82 10.38 -2.27 21.10
N LEU A 83 9.17 -1.83 21.39
CA LEU A 83 8.26 -1.24 20.42
C LEU A 83 8.54 0.26 20.31
N ILE A 84 8.61 0.80 19.09
CA ILE A 84 8.96 2.19 18.80
C ILE A 84 7.92 2.76 17.83
N GLU A 85 7.18 3.77 18.27
CA GLU A 85 6.19 4.44 17.44
C GLU A 85 6.87 5.28 16.34
N PRO A 86 6.42 5.15 15.08
CA PRO A 86 6.94 5.99 14.00
C PRO A 86 6.44 7.43 14.18
N THR A 87 7.36 8.39 14.05
CA THR A 87 7.06 9.82 14.18
C THR A 87 7.34 10.60 12.90
N ALA A 88 7.77 9.92 11.84
CA ALA A 88 8.20 10.55 10.61
C ALA A 88 7.63 9.88 9.36
N TYR A 89 7.52 10.66 8.31
CA TYR A 89 7.30 10.20 6.93
C TYR A 89 8.65 9.99 6.26
N TYR A 90 8.87 8.80 5.72
CA TYR A 90 10.09 8.42 5.00
C TYR A 90 9.84 8.51 3.50
N CYS A 91 10.74 9.14 2.74
CA CYS A 91 10.53 9.39 1.33
C CYS A 91 11.82 9.33 0.52
N ASP A 92 11.84 8.56 -0.56
CA ASP A 92 12.78 8.77 -1.64
C ASP A 92 12.28 9.93 -2.50
N THR A 93 12.84 11.12 -2.24
CA THR A 93 12.40 12.36 -2.87
C THR A 93 12.76 12.43 -4.36
N ALA A 94 13.72 11.64 -4.81
CA ALA A 94 14.11 11.59 -6.23
C ALA A 94 13.01 11.00 -7.11
N ILE A 95 12.19 10.10 -6.55
CA ILE A 95 11.14 9.40 -7.29
C ILE A 95 9.74 9.56 -6.69
N ARG A 96 9.60 10.39 -5.64
CA ARG A 96 8.31 10.62 -4.95
C ARG A 96 7.66 9.32 -4.46
N PHE A 97 8.45 8.51 -3.74
CA PHE A 97 8.04 7.24 -3.16
C PHE A 97 8.22 7.26 -1.65
N GLY A 98 7.16 7.06 -0.88
CA GLY A 98 7.23 7.26 0.57
C GLY A 98 6.33 6.36 1.40
N CYS A 99 6.56 6.37 2.72
CA CYS A 99 5.79 5.60 3.67
C CYS A 99 5.72 6.25 5.06
N THR A 100 4.74 5.79 5.82
CA THR A 100 4.68 5.87 7.27
C THR A 100 4.44 4.45 7.76
N PRO A 101 5.44 3.78 8.35
CA PRO A 101 5.25 2.46 8.94
C PRO A 101 4.24 2.48 10.09
N ASP A 102 3.60 1.35 10.39
CA ASP A 102 2.67 1.26 11.52
C ASP A 102 3.41 1.13 12.86
N LEU A 103 4.58 0.44 12.86
CA LEU A 103 5.38 0.20 14.07
C LEU A 103 6.83 -0.14 13.69
N PHE A 104 7.77 0.29 14.53
CA PHE A 104 9.12 -0.28 14.56
C PHE A 104 9.29 -1.16 15.78
N VAL A 105 10.09 -2.22 15.64
CA VAL A 105 10.48 -3.09 16.74
C VAL A 105 12.00 -3.21 16.78
N ARG A 106 12.56 -3.32 17.98
CA ARG A 106 13.97 -3.65 18.18
C ARG A 106 14.08 -4.94 18.95
N ASN A 107 14.88 -5.86 18.44
CA ASN A 107 15.19 -7.14 19.07
C ASN A 107 16.65 -7.56 18.76
N VAL A 108 17.00 -8.83 19.02
CA VAL A 108 18.34 -9.38 18.76
C VAL A 108 18.75 -9.34 17.28
N ARG A 109 17.79 -9.22 16.34
CA ARG A 109 18.04 -9.10 14.88
C ARG A 109 18.35 -7.67 14.44
N GLY A 110 18.24 -6.69 15.33
CA GLY A 110 18.34 -5.27 15.01
C GLY A 110 17.00 -4.55 15.10
N VAL A 111 16.79 -3.56 14.21
CA VAL A 111 15.54 -2.81 14.09
C VAL A 111 14.74 -3.33 12.91
N GLY A 112 13.46 -3.58 13.11
CA GLY A 112 12.54 -4.01 12.06
C GLY A 112 11.32 -3.12 11.94
N VAL A 113 10.69 -3.13 10.76
CA VAL A 113 9.37 -2.55 10.53
C VAL A 113 8.30 -3.62 10.68
N VAL A 114 7.15 -3.27 11.24
CA VAL A 114 5.98 -4.16 11.33
C VAL A 114 4.80 -3.48 10.67
N GLN A 115 4.29 -4.09 9.60
CA GLN A 115 3.05 -3.67 8.96
C GLN A 115 1.88 -4.43 9.59
N ILE A 116 0.90 -3.71 10.13
CA ILE A 116 -0.26 -4.29 10.82
C ILE A 116 -1.45 -4.40 9.88
N LYS A 117 -2.09 -5.57 9.86
CA LYS A 117 -3.33 -5.82 9.09
C LYS A 117 -4.38 -6.50 9.97
N THR A 118 -5.59 -5.93 9.99
CA THR A 118 -6.76 -6.60 10.60
C THR A 118 -7.43 -7.49 9.57
N VAL A 119 -7.60 -8.76 9.88
CA VAL A 119 -8.04 -9.79 8.91
C VAL A 119 -9.24 -10.54 9.45
N HIS A 120 -10.23 -10.78 8.58
CA HIS A 120 -11.34 -11.67 8.91
C HIS A 120 -10.88 -13.14 8.80
N PRO A 121 -11.30 -14.06 9.70
CA PRO A 121 -10.85 -15.45 9.71
C PRO A 121 -10.96 -16.17 8.36
N SER A 122 -12.07 -15.99 7.65
CA SER A 122 -12.26 -16.62 6.33
C SER A 122 -11.30 -16.07 5.27
N THR A 123 -10.89 -14.80 5.37
CA THR A 123 -9.89 -14.20 4.49
C THR A 123 -8.50 -14.71 4.86
N PHE A 124 -8.21 -14.82 6.14
CA PHE A 124 -6.94 -15.38 6.62
C PHE A 124 -6.77 -16.81 6.14
N ALA A 125 -7.77 -17.69 6.38
CA ALA A 125 -7.72 -19.09 5.93
C ALA A 125 -7.56 -19.25 4.41
N ARG A 126 -8.11 -18.31 3.61
CA ARG A 126 -8.10 -18.43 2.15
C ARG A 126 -6.91 -17.78 1.47
N LYS A 127 -6.35 -16.68 2.03
CA LYS A 127 -5.38 -15.82 1.35
C LYS A 127 -4.02 -15.72 2.03
N TRP A 128 -3.87 -16.28 3.24
CA TRP A 128 -2.67 -16.11 4.07
C TRP A 128 -1.89 -17.41 4.25
N HIS A 129 -2.02 -18.31 3.29
CA HIS A 129 -1.30 -19.59 3.34
C HIS A 129 -0.67 -19.88 1.98
N ALA A 130 0.58 -20.30 2.02
CA ALA A 130 1.28 -20.90 0.88
C ALA A 130 0.74 -22.30 0.57
N ALA A 131 1.15 -22.85 -0.56
CA ALA A 131 0.70 -24.17 -1.00
C ALA A 131 1.12 -25.32 -0.04
N ASP A 132 2.19 -25.11 0.73
CA ASP A 132 2.69 -26.05 1.75
C ASP A 132 2.04 -25.86 3.14
N GLY A 133 1.12 -24.89 3.25
CA GLY A 133 0.42 -24.56 4.48
C GLY A 133 1.14 -23.54 5.38
N ALA A 134 2.32 -23.06 5.02
CA ALA A 134 3.00 -22.00 5.75
C ALA A 134 2.17 -20.71 5.72
N ILE A 135 2.21 -19.93 6.81
CA ILE A 135 1.52 -18.63 6.84
C ILE A 135 2.35 -17.64 6.05
N GLU A 136 1.75 -17.09 5.01
CA GLU A 136 2.33 -16.04 4.17
C GLU A 136 1.33 -14.89 3.96
N PRO A 137 1.76 -13.63 4.06
CA PRO A 137 0.89 -12.52 3.75
C PRO A 137 0.62 -12.46 2.23
N PRO A 138 -0.56 -11.99 1.79
CA PRO A 138 -0.80 -11.70 0.39
C PRO A 138 0.31 -10.84 -0.20
N LEU A 139 0.71 -11.12 -1.44
CA LEU A 139 1.89 -10.51 -2.08
C LEU A 139 1.86 -8.98 -2.05
N TRP A 140 0.68 -8.36 -2.20
CA TRP A 140 0.57 -6.90 -2.14
C TRP A 140 0.90 -6.32 -0.76
N ILE A 141 0.65 -7.06 0.33
CA ILE A 141 1.02 -6.69 1.71
C ILE A 141 2.52 -6.91 1.92
N ALA A 142 3.05 -8.03 1.43
CA ALA A 142 4.48 -8.31 1.51
C ALA A 142 5.32 -7.25 0.79
N ILE A 143 4.89 -6.82 -0.40
CA ILE A 143 5.55 -5.74 -1.15
C ILE A 143 5.50 -4.42 -0.36
N GLN A 144 4.38 -4.09 0.27
CA GLN A 144 4.28 -2.91 1.13
C GLN A 144 5.35 -2.95 2.23
N ALA A 145 5.39 -4.02 3.03
CA ALA A 145 6.33 -4.15 4.15
C ALA A 145 7.80 -4.13 3.68
N MET A 146 8.09 -4.77 2.56
CA MET A 146 9.43 -4.76 1.96
C MET A 146 9.87 -3.37 1.50
N CYS A 147 8.95 -2.59 0.89
CA CYS A 147 9.22 -1.22 0.50
C CYS A 147 9.40 -0.31 1.72
N GLU A 148 8.64 -0.52 2.78
CA GLU A 148 8.82 0.19 4.05
C GLU A 148 10.19 -0.12 4.67
N GLN A 149 10.63 -1.39 4.67
CA GLN A 149 11.99 -1.77 5.08
C GLN A 149 13.04 -1.01 4.27
N HIS A 150 12.87 -0.97 2.95
CA HIS A 150 13.81 -0.29 2.06
C HIS A 150 13.92 1.22 2.34
N LEU A 151 12.76 1.90 2.47
CA LEU A 151 12.72 3.35 2.68
C LEU A 151 13.14 3.77 4.09
N THR A 152 13.01 2.89 5.07
CA THR A 152 13.43 3.18 6.45
C THR A 152 14.85 2.73 6.74
N GLY A 153 15.42 1.85 5.90
CA GLY A 153 16.78 1.33 6.06
C GLY A 153 16.95 0.39 7.26
N VAL A 154 15.83 -0.22 7.74
CA VAL A 154 15.87 -1.15 8.86
C VAL A 154 16.28 -2.57 8.44
N ASP A 155 16.66 -3.40 9.42
CA ASP A 155 17.30 -4.69 9.18
C ASP A 155 16.32 -5.76 8.66
N PHE A 156 15.04 -5.71 9.06
CA PHE A 156 14.04 -6.72 8.67
C PHE A 156 12.62 -6.12 8.60
N ALA A 157 11.71 -6.85 7.96
CA ALA A 157 10.29 -6.52 7.90
C ALA A 157 9.43 -7.68 8.39
N LEU A 158 8.35 -7.34 9.10
CA LEU A 158 7.31 -8.26 9.54
C LEU A 158 5.94 -7.76 9.06
N VAL A 159 5.03 -8.69 8.85
CA VAL A 159 3.61 -8.40 8.76
C VAL A 159 2.91 -9.02 9.95
N ALA A 160 2.15 -8.21 10.68
CA ALA A 160 1.32 -8.63 11.80
C ALA A 160 -0.13 -8.78 11.32
N ALA A 161 -0.64 -10.00 11.25
CA ALA A 161 -2.04 -10.29 10.96
C ALA A 161 -2.82 -10.40 12.27
N LEU A 162 -3.65 -9.39 12.60
CA LEU A 162 -4.62 -9.47 13.67
C LEU A 162 -5.90 -10.11 13.13
N VAL A 163 -6.08 -11.39 13.40
CA VAL A 163 -7.28 -12.14 13.04
C VAL A 163 -8.34 -11.95 14.11
N ILE A 164 -9.52 -11.50 13.69
CA ILE A 164 -10.62 -11.11 14.58
C ILE A 164 -11.77 -12.07 14.36
N ASP A 165 -11.99 -12.92 15.36
CA ASP A 165 -13.13 -13.83 15.46
C ASP A 165 -13.83 -13.63 16.81
N TYR A 166 -14.25 -14.69 17.50
CA TYR A 166 -14.70 -14.64 18.90
C TYR A 166 -13.62 -14.15 19.86
N GLY A 167 -12.36 -14.31 19.46
CA GLY A 167 -11.18 -13.80 20.13
C GLY A 167 -10.30 -13.00 19.18
N LEU A 168 -9.08 -12.71 19.64
CA LEU A 168 -8.05 -12.05 18.87
C LEU A 168 -6.84 -12.97 18.77
N THR A 169 -6.43 -13.27 17.54
CA THR A 169 -5.20 -14.03 17.27
C THR A 169 -4.26 -13.14 16.47
N LEU A 170 -2.99 -13.07 16.90
CA LEU A 170 -1.97 -12.31 16.20
C LEU A 170 -0.92 -13.26 15.64
N GLU A 171 -0.73 -13.20 14.32
CA GLU A 171 0.32 -13.92 13.61
C GLU A 171 1.38 -12.92 13.12
N LEU A 172 2.64 -13.19 13.46
CA LEU A 172 3.78 -12.41 12.97
C LEU A 172 4.49 -13.20 11.88
N VAL A 173 4.57 -12.61 10.70
CA VAL A 173 5.15 -13.28 9.52
C VAL A 173 6.35 -12.46 9.03
N ASP A 174 7.49 -13.12 8.88
CA ASP A 174 8.69 -12.54 8.27
C ASP A 174 8.47 -12.27 6.78
N VAL A 175 8.92 -11.10 6.32
CA VAL A 175 8.93 -10.75 4.90
C VAL A 175 10.37 -10.72 4.41
N PRO A 176 10.77 -11.64 3.54
CA PRO A 176 12.13 -11.65 3.01
C PRO A 176 12.37 -10.44 2.12
N TYR A 177 13.55 -9.81 2.26
CA TYR A 177 13.95 -8.71 1.41
C TYR A 177 14.41 -9.21 0.04
N VAL A 178 13.76 -8.77 -1.03
CA VAL A 178 14.06 -9.16 -2.42
C VAL A 178 14.53 -7.93 -3.22
N PRO A 179 15.84 -7.72 -3.40
CA PRO A 179 16.38 -6.51 -4.05
C PRO A 179 15.79 -6.25 -5.44
N LYS A 180 15.64 -7.28 -6.27
CA LYS A 180 15.05 -7.15 -7.62
C LYS A 180 13.60 -6.68 -7.62
N LEU A 181 12.84 -7.03 -6.60
CA LEU A 181 11.46 -6.54 -6.46
C LEU A 181 11.44 -5.06 -6.09
N ILE A 182 12.35 -4.63 -5.21
CA ILE A 182 12.51 -3.22 -4.86
C ILE A 182 12.94 -2.39 -6.08
N GLU A 183 13.90 -2.86 -6.87
CA GLU A 183 14.29 -2.21 -8.12
C GLU A 183 13.07 -2.06 -9.05
N SER A 184 12.33 -3.15 -9.28
CA SER A 184 11.12 -3.12 -10.10
C SER A 184 10.04 -2.18 -9.54
N ALA A 185 9.87 -2.12 -8.22
CA ALA A 185 8.92 -1.20 -7.59
C ALA A 185 9.31 0.27 -7.84
N ARG A 186 10.59 0.60 -7.69
CA ARG A 186 11.13 1.93 -7.95
C ARG A 186 10.95 2.35 -9.42
N ASP A 187 11.27 1.46 -10.36
CA ASP A 187 11.11 1.72 -11.80
C ASP A 187 9.65 1.99 -12.16
N ARG A 188 8.73 1.20 -11.57
CA ARG A 188 7.28 1.41 -11.76
C ARG A 188 6.81 2.73 -11.17
N VAL A 189 7.34 3.15 -10.03
CA VAL A 189 7.02 4.45 -9.43
C VAL A 189 7.51 5.59 -10.33
N VAL A 190 8.72 5.49 -10.91
CA VAL A 190 9.24 6.47 -11.87
C VAL A 190 8.31 6.57 -13.08
N SER A 191 8.05 5.44 -13.74
CA SER A 191 7.16 5.39 -14.92
C SER A 191 5.74 5.88 -14.62
N PHE A 192 5.23 5.60 -13.43
CA PHE A 192 3.93 6.10 -12.98
C PHE A 192 3.92 7.64 -12.92
N TRP A 193 4.94 8.25 -12.33
CA TRP A 193 5.01 9.71 -12.23
C TRP A 193 5.26 10.39 -13.57
N GLU A 194 6.06 9.79 -14.47
CA GLU A 194 6.20 10.29 -15.85
C GLU A 194 4.83 10.38 -16.55
N LEU A 195 3.98 9.39 -16.35
CA LEU A 195 2.65 9.34 -16.92
C LEU A 195 1.72 10.37 -16.26
N VAL A 196 1.70 10.45 -14.92
CA VAL A 196 0.87 11.39 -14.16
C VAL A 196 1.28 12.83 -14.45
N ASP A 197 2.58 13.14 -14.48
CA ASP A 197 3.08 14.50 -14.77
C ASP A 197 2.77 14.94 -16.21
N ALA A 198 2.62 13.98 -17.14
CA ALA A 198 2.11 14.24 -18.48
C ALA A 198 0.57 14.39 -18.54
N GLY A 199 -0.12 14.34 -17.41
CA GLY A 199 -1.59 14.41 -17.33
C GLY A 199 -2.33 13.19 -17.87
N LYS A 200 -1.62 12.06 -18.06
CA LYS A 200 -2.15 10.83 -18.65
C LYS A 200 -2.56 9.82 -17.58
N LEU A 201 -3.50 8.96 -17.95
CA LEU A 201 -3.93 7.81 -17.17
C LEU A 201 -3.37 6.52 -17.78
N PRO A 202 -2.97 5.54 -16.97
CA PRO A 202 -2.65 4.21 -17.48
C PRO A 202 -3.92 3.53 -18.01
N PRO A 203 -3.79 2.46 -18.82
CA PRO A 203 -4.95 1.66 -19.24
C PRO A 203 -5.75 1.18 -18.04
N PRO A 204 -7.09 1.27 -18.07
CA PRO A 204 -7.93 0.79 -16.98
C PRO A 204 -8.03 -0.74 -16.98
N ASP A 205 -8.26 -1.32 -15.82
CA ASP A 205 -8.84 -2.64 -15.67
C ASP A 205 -10.36 -2.50 -15.74
N TYR A 206 -10.96 -2.84 -16.89
CA TYR A 206 -12.40 -2.64 -17.10
C TYR A 206 -13.30 -3.39 -16.10
N GLY A 207 -12.80 -4.49 -15.51
CA GLY A 207 -13.51 -5.20 -14.45
C GLY A 207 -13.49 -4.45 -13.12
N ALA A 208 -12.31 -4.03 -12.70
CA ALA A 208 -12.09 -3.38 -11.41
C ALA A 208 -12.41 -1.87 -11.44
N ASP A 209 -12.14 -1.20 -12.58
CA ASP A 209 -12.24 0.26 -12.71
C ASP A 209 -13.60 0.78 -13.19
N LYS A 210 -14.60 -0.06 -13.38
CA LYS A 210 -15.92 0.35 -13.91
C LYS A 210 -16.49 1.61 -13.21
N LYS A 211 -16.43 1.66 -11.89
CA LYS A 211 -16.89 2.81 -11.09
C LYS A 211 -16.01 4.03 -11.30
N HIS A 212 -14.71 3.82 -11.39
CA HIS A 212 -13.74 4.88 -11.57
C HIS A 212 -13.83 5.50 -12.96
N LEU A 213 -14.01 4.69 -13.99
CA LEU A 213 -14.26 5.14 -15.36
C LEU A 213 -15.50 6.02 -15.43
N ALA A 214 -16.61 5.57 -14.86
CA ALA A 214 -17.84 6.36 -14.83
C ALA A 214 -17.67 7.72 -14.12
N ALA A 215 -16.82 7.78 -13.08
CA ALA A 215 -16.56 9.02 -12.36
C ALA A 215 -15.58 9.95 -13.10
N VAL A 216 -14.51 9.40 -13.69
CA VAL A 216 -13.49 10.16 -14.43
C VAL A 216 -14.04 10.77 -15.71
N TYR A 217 -14.94 10.05 -16.40
CA TYR A 217 -15.55 10.45 -17.66
C TYR A 217 -17.05 10.76 -17.53
N ALA A 218 -17.46 11.25 -16.35
CA ALA A 218 -18.85 11.59 -16.07
C ALA A 218 -19.37 12.80 -16.89
N GLN A 219 -18.48 13.62 -17.41
CA GLN A 219 -18.82 14.76 -18.25
C GLN A 219 -18.51 14.43 -19.70
N ASP A 220 -19.54 14.51 -20.55
CA ASP A 220 -19.39 14.47 -21.98
C ASP A 220 -18.74 15.79 -22.44
N ASP A 221 -17.60 15.71 -23.11
CA ASP A 221 -16.90 16.87 -23.68
C ASP A 221 -17.40 17.24 -25.07
N GLY A 222 -18.43 16.53 -25.57
CA GLY A 222 -19.02 16.72 -26.89
C GLY A 222 -18.17 16.15 -28.04
N THR A 223 -17.12 15.37 -27.74
CA THR A 223 -16.29 14.74 -28.76
C THR A 223 -16.99 13.48 -29.28
N GLU A 224 -17.34 13.44 -30.56
CA GLU A 224 -17.83 12.23 -31.21
C GLU A 224 -16.65 11.29 -31.53
N LEU A 225 -16.73 10.06 -31.04
CA LEU A 225 -15.77 9.01 -31.36
C LEU A 225 -16.31 8.19 -32.53
N ASP A 226 -15.71 8.33 -33.73
CA ASP A 226 -16.02 7.48 -34.89
C ASP A 226 -15.35 6.11 -34.71
N LEU A 227 -16.16 5.09 -34.41
CA LEU A 227 -15.71 3.70 -34.24
C LEU A 227 -15.99 2.83 -35.49
N THR A 228 -16.40 3.42 -36.61
CA THR A 228 -16.79 2.69 -37.84
C THR A 228 -15.64 1.87 -38.45
N GLY A 229 -14.40 2.12 -38.09
CA GLY A 229 -13.23 1.35 -38.51
C GLY A 229 -12.63 0.44 -37.45
N ASP A 230 -13.21 0.39 -36.23
CA ASP A 230 -12.65 -0.36 -35.11
C ASP A 230 -13.29 -1.74 -34.98
N ASN A 231 -12.55 -2.77 -35.39
CA ASN A 231 -12.96 -4.17 -35.29
C ASN A 231 -13.01 -4.73 -33.85
N ALA A 232 -12.61 -3.96 -32.86
CA ALA A 232 -12.71 -4.33 -31.43
C ALA A 232 -14.15 -4.16 -30.89
N PHE A 233 -15.02 -3.44 -31.61
CA PHE A 233 -16.42 -3.24 -31.26
C PHE A 233 -17.29 -3.89 -32.34
N PRO A 234 -17.63 -5.19 -32.22
CA PRO A 234 -18.59 -5.82 -33.13
C PRO A 234 -19.97 -5.17 -32.98
N GLU A 235 -20.68 -5.02 -34.08
CA GLU A 235 -22.05 -4.49 -34.17
C GLU A 235 -23.04 -5.21 -33.27
#